data_d31ccabaf9e39f9fa10868c09bdd47dd
#
_entry.id   d31ccabaf9e39f9fa10868c09bdd47dd
#
_cell.length_a   1.000
_cell.length_b   1.000
_cell.length_c   1.000
_cell.angle_alpha   90.00
_cell.angle_beta   90.00
_cell.angle_gamma   90.00
#
_symmetry.space_group_name_H-M   'P 1'
#
loop_
_entity.id
_entity.type
_entity.pdbx_description
1 polymer ?
#
loop_
_entity_poly.entity_id
_entity_poly.type
_entity_poly.pdbx_seq_one_letter_code
_entity_poly.pdbx_strand_id
1 'polypeptide(L)'
;MTPWTISLLFLPLLAHLGQIRRWSRHFKGALETEHVAVQTGQGAHSHSHSDPPPPGVTVVLPVRNEAQTLPRLLGDLASGAVHPTAVIVIDDASDDGTAEALAPLSQWPFPVRWMANPGRGKKAGLSAGMRMAETEWVVQVDADVRVQPGFLDAIGKHLARDGAASDMLLLPLRLADTAAGAPSRTFDLLQALDFAAMQGWAVAAVRRNQPAMASGGAWIWRRSAFPHDHLRPELASGDDVFSLAALIQRGDGPRVGWCGHPEAMASAAPMPTLGTLLDQRIRWGAKSAAYPKALSEARRVATVIAAVHLAGLSLLVLHPLAGLLFWVAKGMGDMAYTHGVARAYGLFDGMGTARRWGTLTLLALVHPPFIITTLLLMPLRTARWKGRKAP
;
A
#
# COMPACT_ATOMS: atom_id res chain seq x y z
N MET A 1 7.97 -31.39 -28.49
CA MET A 1 7.21 -30.14 -28.81
C MET A 1 7.84 -29.49 -30.01
N THR A 2 7.04 -28.93 -30.88
CA THR A 2 7.54 -28.18 -32.05
C THR A 2 8.15 -26.84 -31.59
N PRO A 3 9.06 -26.23 -32.38
CA PRO A 3 9.59 -24.88 -32.05
C PRO A 3 8.49 -23.85 -31.78
N TRP A 4 7.37 -23.96 -32.48
CA TRP A 4 6.19 -23.07 -32.32
C TRP A 4 5.54 -23.17 -30.92
N THR A 5 5.47 -24.36 -30.33
CA THR A 5 4.89 -24.53 -28.98
C THR A 5 5.77 -23.93 -27.90
N ILE A 6 7.09 -23.99 -28.07
CA ILE A 6 8.04 -23.33 -27.16
C ILE A 6 7.88 -21.81 -27.26
N SER A 7 7.78 -21.26 -28.48
CA SER A 7 7.61 -19.82 -28.71
C SER A 7 6.32 -19.29 -28.04
N LEU A 8 5.22 -20.03 -28.10
CA LEU A 8 3.96 -19.64 -27.46
C LEU A 8 4.07 -19.52 -25.94
N LEU A 9 4.91 -20.33 -25.29
CA LEU A 9 5.15 -20.26 -23.85
C LEU A 9 5.95 -19.01 -23.43
N PHE A 10 6.58 -18.29 -24.37
CA PHE A 10 7.23 -17.00 -24.08
C PHE A 10 6.27 -15.80 -24.18
N LEU A 11 5.06 -15.93 -24.73
CA LEU A 11 4.11 -14.83 -24.83
C LEU A 11 3.75 -14.20 -23.45
N PRO A 12 3.48 -14.98 -22.39
CA PRO A 12 3.25 -14.42 -21.07
C PRO A 12 4.44 -13.61 -20.55
N LEU A 13 5.68 -14.04 -20.84
CA LEU A 13 6.88 -13.29 -20.44
C LEU A 13 6.95 -11.94 -21.16
N LEU A 14 6.71 -11.91 -22.47
CA LEU A 14 6.69 -10.66 -23.22
C LEU A 14 5.60 -9.70 -22.71
N ALA A 15 4.42 -10.22 -22.38
CA ALA A 15 3.35 -9.45 -21.78
C ALA A 15 3.77 -8.87 -20.41
N HIS A 16 4.41 -9.68 -19.57
CA HIS A 16 4.93 -9.28 -18.27
C HIS A 16 6.00 -8.18 -18.37
N LEU A 17 7.00 -8.38 -19.22
CA LEU A 17 8.07 -7.39 -19.45
C LEU A 17 7.51 -6.07 -20.02
N GLY A 18 6.52 -6.16 -20.90
CA GLY A 18 5.78 -5.02 -21.42
C GLY A 18 5.02 -4.25 -20.32
N GLN A 19 4.40 -4.97 -19.37
CA GLN A 19 3.77 -4.37 -18.19
C GLN A 19 4.80 -3.65 -17.30
N ILE A 20 5.88 -4.32 -16.95
CA ILE A 20 6.97 -3.76 -16.12
C ILE A 20 7.52 -2.48 -16.74
N ARG A 21 7.83 -2.49 -18.04
CA ARG A 21 8.32 -1.31 -18.76
C ARG A 21 7.31 -0.15 -18.69
N ARG A 22 6.02 -0.47 -18.82
CA ARG A 22 4.93 0.51 -18.72
C ARG A 22 4.84 1.09 -17.30
N TRP A 23 4.87 0.24 -16.28
CA TRP A 23 4.83 0.68 -14.88
C TRP A 23 6.03 1.54 -14.54
N SER A 24 7.25 1.13 -14.92
CA SER A 24 8.48 1.92 -14.70
C SER A 24 8.36 3.33 -15.27
N ARG A 25 7.83 3.46 -16.50
CA ARG A 25 7.68 4.75 -17.15
C ARG A 25 6.69 5.66 -16.42
N HIS A 26 5.52 5.14 -16.08
CA HIS A 26 4.49 5.93 -15.41
C HIS A 26 4.86 6.24 -13.96
N PHE A 27 5.54 5.33 -13.27
CA PHE A 27 6.06 5.58 -11.94
C PHE A 27 7.12 6.70 -11.92
N LYS A 28 8.07 6.66 -12.85
CA LYS A 28 9.05 7.76 -13.01
C LYS A 28 8.36 9.10 -13.28
N GLY A 29 7.41 9.15 -14.19
CA GLY A 29 6.64 10.37 -14.46
C GLY A 29 5.86 10.87 -13.25
N ALA A 30 5.37 9.99 -12.36
CA ALA A 30 4.75 10.39 -11.10
C ALA A 30 5.75 11.04 -10.14
N LEU A 31 6.94 10.46 -9.99
CA LEU A 31 8.01 11.02 -9.16
C LEU A 31 8.49 12.37 -9.68
N GLU A 32 8.67 12.52 -10.99
CA GLU A 32 9.09 13.79 -11.61
C GLU A 32 8.06 14.88 -11.36
N THR A 33 6.78 14.59 -11.50
CA THR A 33 5.69 15.55 -11.22
C THR A 33 5.72 16.00 -9.76
N GLU A 34 5.87 15.05 -8.84
CA GLU A 34 5.91 15.37 -7.41
C GLU A 34 7.19 16.12 -7.02
N HIS A 35 8.34 15.75 -7.61
CA HIS A 35 9.60 16.43 -7.36
C HIS A 35 9.58 17.90 -7.82
N VAL A 36 9.04 18.17 -9.00
CA VAL A 36 8.83 19.55 -9.49
C VAL A 36 7.92 20.32 -8.54
N ALA A 37 6.82 19.71 -8.10
CA ALA A 37 5.89 20.34 -7.19
C ALA A 37 6.50 20.67 -5.81
N VAL A 38 7.33 19.76 -5.27
CA VAL A 38 8.08 19.99 -4.03
C VAL A 38 9.11 21.10 -4.20
N GLN A 39 9.85 21.11 -5.31
CA GLN A 39 10.87 22.13 -5.58
C GLN A 39 10.27 23.52 -5.83
N THR A 40 9.18 23.61 -6.59
CA THR A 40 8.49 24.87 -6.83
C THR A 40 7.82 25.42 -5.57
N GLY A 41 7.33 24.55 -4.69
CA GLY A 41 6.84 24.94 -3.36
C GLY A 41 7.96 25.41 -2.41
N GLN A 42 9.18 24.90 -2.56
CA GLN A 42 10.35 25.35 -1.77
C GLN A 42 10.95 26.67 -2.30
N GLY A 43 10.80 26.95 -3.59
CA GLY A 43 11.23 28.24 -4.18
C GLY A 43 10.35 29.43 -3.81
N ALA A 44 9.17 29.17 -3.27
CA ALA A 44 8.24 30.18 -2.79
C ALA A 44 8.42 30.50 -1.29
N HIS A 45 9.67 30.63 -0.81
CA HIS A 45 9.96 31.25 0.50
C HIS A 45 9.85 32.78 0.50
N SER A 46 9.14 33.34 -0.48
CA SER A 46 8.47 34.61 -0.29
C SER A 46 7.02 34.28 0.11
N HIS A 47 6.70 34.41 1.39
CA HIS A 47 5.33 34.41 1.86
C HIS A 47 4.53 35.47 1.08
N SER A 48 4.01 35.10 -0.09
CA SER A 48 2.92 35.85 -0.66
C SER A 48 1.69 35.52 0.19
N HIS A 49 1.06 36.54 0.77
CA HIS A 49 -0.13 36.47 1.61
C HIS A 49 -1.37 35.87 0.92
N SER A 50 -1.23 35.07 -0.14
CA SER A 50 -2.32 34.62 -1.02
C SER A 50 -2.58 33.12 -1.04
N ASP A 51 -1.69 32.27 -0.49
CA ASP A 51 -1.98 30.82 -0.47
C ASP A 51 -2.96 30.51 0.68
N PRO A 52 -4.08 29.83 0.41
CA PRO A 52 -4.98 29.41 1.48
C PRO A 52 -4.24 28.48 2.45
N PRO A 53 -4.52 28.57 3.76
CA PRO A 53 -3.95 27.66 4.72
C PRO A 53 -4.29 26.21 4.34
N PRO A 54 -3.38 25.25 4.59
CA PRO A 54 -3.65 23.86 4.29
C PRO A 54 -4.92 23.39 5.03
N PRO A 55 -5.79 22.60 4.37
CA PRO A 55 -7.04 22.17 4.98
C PRO A 55 -6.76 21.28 6.19
N GLY A 56 -7.54 21.48 7.25
CA GLY A 56 -7.51 20.60 8.40
C GLY A 56 -7.91 19.16 8.03
N VAL A 57 -7.28 18.19 8.68
CA VAL A 57 -7.56 16.77 8.47
C VAL A 57 -7.96 16.09 9.77
N THR A 58 -8.90 15.14 9.69
CA THR A 58 -9.20 14.20 10.77
C THR A 58 -8.45 12.90 10.52
N VAL A 59 -7.80 12.34 11.53
CA VAL A 59 -7.20 10.99 11.45
C VAL A 59 -8.19 9.97 12.02
N VAL A 60 -8.49 8.91 11.28
CA VAL A 60 -9.40 7.83 11.68
C VAL A 60 -8.64 6.54 11.84
N LEU A 61 -8.72 5.95 13.04
CA LEU A 61 -7.96 4.76 13.46
C LEU A 61 -8.91 3.66 13.94
N PRO A 62 -9.34 2.73 13.08
CA PRO A 62 -9.95 1.49 13.54
C PRO A 62 -8.88 0.63 14.21
N VAL A 63 -9.08 0.27 15.48
CA VAL A 63 -8.10 -0.46 16.28
C VAL A 63 -8.64 -1.77 16.83
N ARG A 64 -7.75 -2.74 17.01
CA ARG A 64 -8.00 -3.95 17.78
C ARG A 64 -6.67 -4.51 18.27
N ASN A 65 -6.52 -4.57 19.56
CA ASN A 65 -5.32 -5.09 20.22
C ASN A 65 -4.05 -4.36 19.76
N GLU A 66 -4.00 -3.06 20.05
CA GLU A 66 -2.94 -2.14 19.65
C GLU A 66 -2.33 -1.36 20.84
N ALA A 67 -2.39 -1.93 22.05
CA ALA A 67 -1.91 -1.27 23.26
C ALA A 67 -0.45 -0.78 23.16
N GLN A 68 0.40 -1.48 22.39
CA GLN A 68 1.82 -1.12 22.23
C GLN A 68 2.08 -0.19 21.03
N THR A 69 1.25 -0.23 20.00
CA THR A 69 1.50 0.46 18.71
C THR A 69 0.77 1.78 18.61
N LEU A 70 -0.47 1.84 19.07
CA LEU A 70 -1.30 3.04 19.00
C LEU A 70 -0.68 4.26 19.71
N PRO A 71 -0.15 4.17 20.96
CA PRO A 71 0.52 5.30 21.60
C PRO A 71 1.75 5.80 20.82
N ARG A 72 2.45 4.91 20.12
CA ARG A 72 3.60 5.28 19.28
C ARG A 72 3.16 6.09 18.06
N LEU A 73 2.08 5.68 17.38
CA LEU A 73 1.52 6.44 16.27
C LEU A 73 1.03 7.82 16.70
N LEU A 74 0.34 7.91 17.86
CA LEU A 74 -0.10 9.21 18.38
C LEU A 74 1.10 10.09 18.76
N GLY A 75 2.18 9.51 19.31
CA GLY A 75 3.44 10.20 19.57
C GLY A 75 4.10 10.71 18.29
N ASP A 76 4.10 9.91 17.22
CA ASP A 76 4.59 10.34 15.91
C ASP A 76 3.79 11.55 15.37
N LEU A 77 2.45 11.50 15.44
CA LEU A 77 1.58 12.61 15.05
C LEU A 77 1.78 13.85 15.90
N ALA A 78 2.04 13.68 17.19
CA ALA A 78 2.29 14.78 18.14
C ALA A 78 3.66 15.43 17.95
N SER A 79 4.63 14.70 17.37
CA SER A 79 5.99 15.21 17.13
C SER A 79 6.08 16.18 15.95
N GLY A 80 5.04 16.25 15.11
CA GLY A 80 4.97 17.13 13.95
C GLY A 80 4.61 18.58 14.33
N ALA A 81 5.00 19.53 13.47
CA ALA A 81 4.59 20.93 13.62
C ALA A 81 3.11 21.15 13.26
N VAL A 82 2.54 20.31 12.40
CA VAL A 82 1.13 20.32 12.01
C VAL A 82 0.43 19.14 12.67
N HIS A 83 -0.64 19.45 13.41
CA HIS A 83 -1.43 18.46 14.11
C HIS A 83 -2.76 18.17 13.40
N PRO A 84 -3.36 16.98 13.59
CA PRO A 84 -4.69 16.71 13.07
C PRO A 84 -5.74 17.57 13.79
N THR A 85 -6.81 17.94 13.10
CA THR A 85 -7.98 18.62 13.72
C THR A 85 -8.58 17.74 14.83
N ALA A 86 -8.60 16.43 14.62
CA ALA A 86 -8.94 15.43 15.63
C ALA A 86 -8.40 14.06 15.22
N VAL A 87 -8.18 13.19 16.19
CA VAL A 87 -7.98 11.75 16.01
C VAL A 87 -9.21 11.03 16.53
N ILE A 88 -9.82 10.18 15.71
CA ILE A 88 -10.97 9.36 16.07
C ILE A 88 -10.50 7.90 16.12
N VAL A 89 -10.48 7.34 17.31
CA VAL A 89 -10.12 5.93 17.57
C VAL A 89 -11.40 5.11 17.70
N ILE A 90 -11.55 4.08 16.89
CA ILE A 90 -12.69 3.18 16.89
C ILE A 90 -12.23 1.79 17.32
N ASP A 91 -12.58 1.39 18.54
CA ASP A 91 -12.15 0.14 19.15
C ASP A 91 -13.06 -1.04 18.77
N ASP A 92 -12.51 -2.05 18.09
CA ASP A 92 -13.20 -3.29 17.71
C ASP A 92 -13.10 -4.36 18.81
N ALA A 93 -13.49 -4.02 20.03
CA ALA A 93 -13.47 -4.89 21.20
C ALA A 93 -12.05 -5.44 21.48
N SER A 94 -11.11 -4.53 21.77
CA SER A 94 -9.77 -4.88 22.28
C SER A 94 -9.83 -5.48 23.68
N ASP A 95 -8.91 -6.40 23.95
CA ASP A 95 -8.79 -7.13 25.23
C ASP A 95 -7.34 -7.15 25.77
N ASP A 96 -6.47 -6.29 25.20
CA ASP A 96 -5.04 -6.19 25.52
C ASP A 96 -4.65 -4.93 26.34
N GLY A 97 -5.63 -4.13 26.77
CA GLY A 97 -5.38 -2.84 27.42
C GLY A 97 -5.17 -1.67 26.46
N THR A 98 -5.66 -1.76 25.21
CA THR A 98 -5.53 -0.67 24.22
C THR A 98 -6.17 0.63 24.71
N ALA A 99 -7.33 0.60 25.37
CA ALA A 99 -8.02 1.79 25.88
C ALA A 99 -7.22 2.46 27.01
N GLU A 100 -6.72 1.66 27.92
CA GLU A 100 -5.90 2.10 29.07
C GLU A 100 -4.57 2.71 28.62
N ALA A 101 -3.98 2.17 27.55
CA ALA A 101 -2.73 2.67 26.99
C ALA A 101 -2.83 4.10 26.40
N LEU A 102 -4.03 4.59 26.13
CA LEU A 102 -4.27 5.96 25.65
C LEU A 102 -4.59 6.96 26.77
N ALA A 103 -4.85 6.51 27.98
CA ALA A 103 -5.26 7.40 29.06
C ALA A 103 -4.07 8.18 29.66
N PRO A 104 -4.23 9.46 30.02
CA PRO A 104 -5.41 10.27 29.74
C PRO A 104 -5.44 10.80 28.29
N LEU A 105 -6.61 10.85 27.66
CA LEU A 105 -6.74 11.35 26.27
C LEU A 105 -6.29 12.80 26.10
N SER A 106 -6.31 13.58 27.18
CA SER A 106 -5.88 14.99 27.21
C SER A 106 -4.35 15.20 27.14
N GLN A 107 -3.55 14.15 27.20
CA GLN A 107 -2.09 14.27 27.08
C GLN A 107 -1.61 14.66 25.68
N TRP A 108 -2.45 14.48 24.66
CA TRP A 108 -2.08 14.73 23.27
C TRP A 108 -2.33 16.19 22.88
N PRO A 109 -1.50 16.81 22.03
CA PRO A 109 -1.66 18.22 21.63
C PRO A 109 -2.83 18.46 20.66
N PHE A 110 -3.65 17.46 20.41
CA PHE A 110 -4.84 17.47 19.57
C PHE A 110 -5.97 16.68 20.23
N PRO A 111 -7.24 16.95 19.87
CA PRO A 111 -8.38 16.19 20.39
C PRO A 111 -8.30 14.72 19.97
N VAL A 112 -8.38 13.81 20.94
CA VAL A 112 -8.53 12.37 20.71
C VAL A 112 -9.90 11.93 21.20
N ARG A 113 -10.69 11.37 20.28
CA ARG A 113 -12.04 10.84 20.56
C ARG A 113 -11.99 9.32 20.49
N TRP A 114 -12.43 8.66 21.56
CA TRP A 114 -12.54 7.21 21.64
C TRP A 114 -13.99 6.78 21.53
N MET A 115 -14.26 5.72 20.73
CA MET A 115 -15.55 5.07 20.70
C MET A 115 -15.44 3.56 20.46
N ALA A 116 -16.41 2.81 21.00
CA ALA A 116 -16.57 1.41 20.62
C ALA A 116 -17.04 1.30 19.16
N ASN A 117 -16.56 0.28 18.44
CA ASN A 117 -17.03 -0.02 17.10
C ASN A 117 -18.52 -0.39 17.14
N PRO A 118 -19.43 0.37 16.48
CA PRO A 118 -20.87 0.05 16.47
C PRO A 118 -21.21 -1.23 15.70
N GLY A 119 -20.26 -1.75 14.94
CA GLY A 119 -20.37 -3.01 14.21
C GLY A 119 -19.26 -3.97 14.60
N ARG A 120 -18.70 -4.67 13.60
CA ARG A 120 -17.62 -5.63 13.80
C ARG A 120 -16.56 -5.51 12.68
N GLY A 121 -15.28 -5.50 13.08
CA GLY A 121 -14.14 -5.48 12.17
C GLY A 121 -13.80 -4.09 11.62
N LYS A 122 -12.64 -4.01 10.97
CA LYS A 122 -12.04 -2.75 10.50
C LYS A 122 -13.00 -1.91 9.63
N LYS A 123 -13.76 -2.54 8.75
CA LYS A 123 -14.66 -1.82 7.80
C LYS A 123 -15.79 -1.08 8.49
N ALA A 124 -16.42 -1.71 9.49
CA ALA A 124 -17.47 -1.07 10.30
C ALA A 124 -16.89 0.10 11.09
N GLY A 125 -15.73 -0.10 11.74
CA GLY A 125 -15.03 0.96 12.45
C GLY A 125 -14.62 2.12 11.54
N LEU A 126 -14.09 1.83 10.36
CA LEU A 126 -13.72 2.84 9.37
C LEU A 126 -14.94 3.66 8.93
N SER A 127 -16.06 2.99 8.60
CA SER A 127 -17.31 3.67 8.23
C SER A 127 -17.85 4.55 9.35
N ALA A 128 -17.78 4.10 10.61
CA ALA A 128 -18.18 4.88 11.77
C ALA A 128 -17.29 6.12 11.95
N GLY A 129 -15.96 5.96 11.90
CA GLY A 129 -15.02 7.07 12.02
C GLY A 129 -15.18 8.11 10.91
N MET A 130 -15.42 7.68 9.67
CA MET A 130 -15.69 8.58 8.54
C MET A 130 -16.96 9.41 8.74
N ARG A 131 -18.02 8.83 9.35
CA ARG A 131 -19.25 9.57 9.68
C ARG A 131 -19.03 10.59 10.79
N MET A 132 -18.17 10.30 11.75
CA MET A 132 -17.86 11.19 12.87
C MET A 132 -16.87 12.31 12.51
N ALA A 133 -16.09 12.14 11.47
CA ALA A 133 -15.15 13.18 11.02
C ALA A 133 -15.91 14.44 10.61
N GLU A 134 -15.40 15.60 11.02
CA GLU A 134 -16.00 16.92 10.75
C GLU A 134 -15.28 17.65 9.61
N THR A 135 -14.02 17.26 9.33
CA THR A 135 -13.21 17.83 8.25
C THR A 135 -13.61 17.27 6.89
N GLU A 136 -13.32 18.02 5.83
CA GLU A 136 -13.51 17.55 4.45
C GLU A 136 -12.61 16.34 4.14
N TRP A 137 -11.40 16.36 4.64
CA TRP A 137 -10.40 15.34 4.40
C TRP A 137 -10.15 14.46 5.62
N VAL A 138 -10.12 13.16 5.37
CA VAL A 138 -9.87 12.15 6.40
C VAL A 138 -8.66 11.31 6.01
N VAL A 139 -7.68 11.29 6.88
CA VAL A 139 -6.51 10.41 6.78
C VAL A 139 -6.80 9.13 7.57
N GLN A 140 -6.75 7.99 6.93
CA GLN A 140 -6.76 6.71 7.60
C GLN A 140 -5.37 6.12 7.56
N VAL A 141 -4.87 5.70 8.71
CA VAL A 141 -3.68 4.87 8.86
C VAL A 141 -3.98 3.71 9.79
N ASP A 142 -3.26 2.59 9.63
CA ASP A 142 -3.35 1.49 10.59
C ASP A 142 -2.60 1.85 11.87
N ALA A 143 -3.07 1.38 13.02
CA ALA A 143 -2.50 1.75 14.32
C ALA A 143 -1.09 1.22 14.57
N ASP A 144 -0.64 0.25 13.78
CA ASP A 144 0.71 -0.32 13.78
C ASP A 144 1.67 0.35 12.79
N VAL A 145 1.22 1.43 12.14
CA VAL A 145 2.02 2.23 11.21
C VAL A 145 2.80 3.31 11.96
N ARG A 146 3.96 3.67 11.45
CA ARG A 146 4.80 4.80 11.91
C ARG A 146 4.80 5.89 10.85
N VAL A 147 4.79 7.15 11.28
CA VAL A 147 4.85 8.31 10.39
C VAL A 147 5.95 9.27 10.82
N GLN A 148 6.42 10.10 9.87
CA GLN A 148 7.45 11.10 10.15
C GLN A 148 6.82 12.40 10.71
N PRO A 149 7.58 13.27 11.40
CA PRO A 149 7.05 14.54 11.92
C PRO A 149 6.43 15.46 10.86
N GLY A 150 6.94 15.44 9.62
CA GLY A 150 6.40 16.21 8.48
C GLY A 150 5.18 15.59 7.79
N PHE A 151 4.66 14.47 8.27
CA PHE A 151 3.62 13.69 7.57
C PHE A 151 2.35 14.50 7.28
N LEU A 152 1.78 15.16 8.29
CA LEU A 152 0.55 15.94 8.10
C LEU A 152 0.78 17.25 7.36
N ASP A 153 1.95 17.87 7.51
CA ASP A 153 2.33 19.06 6.76
C ASP A 153 2.42 18.76 5.25
N ALA A 154 3.11 17.68 4.89
CA ALA A 154 3.22 17.23 3.50
C ALA A 154 1.83 16.91 2.88
N ILE A 155 0.97 16.24 3.63
CA ILE A 155 -0.41 15.97 3.22
C ILE A 155 -1.19 17.28 3.03
N GLY A 156 -1.14 18.19 3.99
CA GLY A 156 -1.84 19.47 3.94
C GLY A 156 -1.44 20.30 2.71
N LYS A 157 -0.14 20.40 2.43
CA LYS A 157 0.40 21.08 1.24
C LYS A 157 -0.09 20.44 -0.06
N HIS A 158 -0.08 19.11 -0.13
CA HIS A 158 -0.60 18.40 -1.29
C HIS A 158 -2.10 18.62 -1.49
N LEU A 159 -2.89 18.57 -0.42
CA LEU A 159 -4.34 18.81 -0.47
C LEU A 159 -4.67 20.25 -0.90
N ALA A 160 -3.91 21.24 -0.45
CA ALA A 160 -4.09 22.63 -0.85
C ALA A 160 -3.82 22.83 -2.35
N ARG A 161 -2.83 22.14 -2.91
CA ARG A 161 -2.45 22.22 -4.32
C ARG A 161 -3.37 21.41 -5.24
N ASP A 162 -3.58 20.14 -4.93
CA ASP A 162 -4.16 19.15 -5.84
C ASP A 162 -5.45 18.50 -5.31
N GLY A 163 -5.86 18.82 -4.08
CA GLY A 163 -7.00 18.18 -3.41
C GLY A 163 -8.30 18.27 -4.22
N ALA A 164 -8.55 19.40 -4.89
CA ALA A 164 -9.77 19.59 -5.68
C ALA A 164 -9.99 18.54 -6.76
N ALA A 165 -8.91 17.97 -7.32
CA ALA A 165 -8.96 16.98 -8.39
C ALA A 165 -9.20 15.55 -7.90
N SER A 166 -9.21 15.29 -6.58
CA SER A 166 -9.22 13.93 -6.03
C SER A 166 -10.34 13.71 -5.02
N ASP A 167 -10.86 12.51 -4.98
CA ASP A 167 -11.76 11.99 -3.94
C ASP A 167 -11.07 11.01 -3.01
N MET A 168 -10.01 10.37 -3.51
CA MET A 168 -9.13 9.48 -2.77
C MET A 168 -7.69 9.75 -3.15
N LEU A 169 -6.77 9.74 -2.17
CA LEU A 169 -5.34 9.81 -2.41
C LEU A 169 -4.65 8.58 -1.83
N LEU A 170 -3.82 7.95 -2.63
CA LEU A 170 -2.88 6.94 -2.13
C LEU A 170 -1.73 7.64 -1.43
N LEU A 171 -1.35 7.13 -0.25
CA LEU A 171 -0.13 7.52 0.44
C LEU A 171 0.98 6.50 0.18
N PRO A 172 2.24 6.92 0.08
CA PRO A 172 3.36 6.00 0.01
C PRO A 172 3.46 5.23 1.33
N LEU A 173 3.49 3.90 1.23
CA LEU A 173 3.66 3.00 2.36
C LEU A 173 4.84 2.07 2.06
N ARG A 174 5.78 1.96 3.00
CA ARG A 174 6.90 1.02 2.91
C ARG A 174 6.90 0.04 4.08
N LEU A 175 7.64 -1.05 3.96
CA LEU A 175 7.91 -1.92 5.10
C LEU A 175 9.26 -1.51 5.72
N ALA A 176 9.22 -1.13 6.99
CA ALA A 176 10.38 -0.76 7.79
C ALA A 176 10.05 -0.86 9.29
N ASP A 177 11.07 -1.11 10.11
CA ASP A 177 10.90 -1.22 11.56
C ASP A 177 10.68 0.14 12.26
N THR A 178 10.99 1.23 11.57
CA THR A 178 10.92 2.61 12.09
C THR A 178 10.28 3.55 11.08
N ALA A 179 9.91 4.75 11.51
CA ALA A 179 9.35 5.79 10.64
C ALA A 179 10.31 6.22 9.52
N ALA A 180 11.63 6.04 9.70
CA ALA A 180 12.66 6.34 8.71
C ALA A 180 13.66 5.17 8.60
N GLY A 181 14.26 4.99 7.40
CA GLY A 181 15.27 3.97 7.16
C GLY A 181 14.74 2.71 6.46
N ALA A 182 15.65 1.84 6.09
CA ALA A 182 15.37 0.55 5.46
C ALA A 182 15.50 -0.59 6.48
N PRO A 183 14.85 -1.75 6.25
CA PRO A 183 15.01 -2.91 7.10
C PRO A 183 16.47 -3.40 7.13
N SER A 184 16.95 -3.78 8.30
CA SER A 184 18.33 -4.27 8.49
C SER A 184 18.49 -5.76 8.14
N ARG A 185 17.47 -6.58 8.45
CA ARG A 185 17.48 -8.02 8.20
C ARG A 185 17.17 -8.31 6.73
N THR A 186 17.88 -9.26 6.13
CA THR A 186 17.68 -9.63 4.72
C THR A 186 16.24 -10.10 4.45
N PHE A 187 15.64 -10.89 5.35
CA PHE A 187 14.26 -11.36 5.21
C PHE A 187 13.25 -10.19 5.17
N ASP A 188 13.45 -9.19 6.00
CA ASP A 188 12.58 -8.02 6.07
C ASP A 188 12.78 -7.13 4.83
N LEU A 189 14.02 -6.99 4.36
CA LEU A 189 14.34 -6.26 3.14
C LEU A 189 13.73 -6.93 1.88
N LEU A 190 13.73 -8.26 1.80
CA LEU A 190 13.06 -8.97 0.70
C LEU A 190 11.55 -8.67 0.67
N GLN A 191 10.90 -8.65 1.83
CA GLN A 191 9.49 -8.26 1.95
C GLN A 191 9.27 -6.79 1.53
N ALA A 192 10.15 -5.89 1.96
CA ALA A 192 10.06 -4.46 1.64
C ALA A 192 10.23 -4.21 0.14
N LEU A 193 11.14 -4.92 -0.53
CA LEU A 193 11.34 -4.82 -1.98
C LEU A 193 10.13 -5.34 -2.77
N ASP A 194 9.58 -6.50 -2.39
CA ASP A 194 8.36 -7.07 -2.98
C ASP A 194 7.17 -6.11 -2.80
N PHE A 195 6.98 -5.59 -1.60
CA PHE A 195 5.92 -4.65 -1.30
C PHE A 195 6.08 -3.32 -2.05
N ALA A 196 7.30 -2.77 -2.13
CA ALA A 196 7.58 -1.56 -2.90
C ALA A 196 7.24 -1.73 -4.39
N ALA A 197 7.55 -2.89 -4.98
CA ALA A 197 7.16 -3.17 -6.36
C ALA A 197 5.64 -3.11 -6.56
N MET A 198 4.84 -3.59 -5.59
CA MET A 198 3.38 -3.47 -5.61
C MET A 198 2.93 -2.01 -5.49
N GLN A 199 3.56 -1.21 -4.61
CA GLN A 199 3.27 0.22 -4.47
C GLN A 199 3.56 0.99 -5.77
N GLY A 200 4.70 0.73 -6.40
CA GLY A 200 5.07 1.33 -7.68
C GLY A 200 4.06 1.02 -8.80
N TRP A 201 3.52 -0.21 -8.83
CA TRP A 201 2.43 -0.57 -9.73
C TRP A 201 1.15 0.21 -9.43
N ALA A 202 0.75 0.35 -8.15
CA ALA A 202 -0.43 1.12 -7.75
C ALA A 202 -0.34 2.57 -8.23
N VAL A 203 0.80 3.23 -8.01
CA VAL A 203 1.07 4.60 -8.48
C VAL A 203 1.01 4.69 -10.01
N ALA A 204 1.68 3.76 -10.72
CA ALA A 204 1.66 3.72 -12.18
C ALA A 204 0.24 3.52 -12.74
N ALA A 205 -0.62 2.76 -12.06
CA ALA A 205 -2.01 2.55 -12.45
C ALA A 205 -2.84 3.84 -12.24
N VAL A 206 -2.65 4.54 -11.13
CA VAL A 206 -3.29 5.86 -10.88
C VAL A 206 -2.89 6.86 -11.97
N ARG A 207 -1.61 6.99 -12.29
CA ARG A 207 -1.11 7.88 -13.36
C ARG A 207 -1.68 7.58 -14.75
N ARG A 208 -2.19 6.37 -14.96
CA ARG A 208 -2.86 5.95 -16.19
C ARG A 208 -4.37 6.11 -16.15
N ASN A 209 -4.90 6.71 -15.10
CA ASN A 209 -6.33 6.76 -14.82
C ASN A 209 -7.01 5.36 -14.82
N GLN A 210 -6.25 4.35 -14.37
CA GLN A 210 -6.68 2.95 -14.25
C GLN A 210 -6.32 2.41 -12.86
N PRO A 211 -6.75 3.08 -11.78
CA PRO A 211 -6.38 2.65 -10.43
C PRO A 211 -6.82 1.21 -10.20
N ALA A 212 -5.95 0.39 -9.62
CA ALA A 212 -6.14 -1.04 -9.54
C ALA A 212 -5.90 -1.61 -8.14
N MET A 213 -5.16 -0.88 -7.32
CA MET A 213 -4.79 -1.26 -5.97
C MET A 213 -4.67 -0.01 -5.10
N ALA A 214 -5.10 -0.13 -3.86
CA ALA A 214 -4.81 0.80 -2.79
C ALA A 214 -4.18 0.02 -1.63
N SER A 215 -3.41 0.70 -0.79
CA SER A 215 -2.88 0.11 0.43
C SER A 215 -3.72 0.54 1.62
N GLY A 216 -4.39 -0.41 2.26
CA GLY A 216 -5.25 -0.15 3.42
C GLY A 216 -4.51 0.30 4.67
N GLY A 217 -3.15 0.33 4.65
CA GLY A 217 -2.34 0.80 5.77
C GLY A 217 -2.22 2.31 5.87
N ALA A 218 -2.36 3.06 4.74
CA ALA A 218 -2.33 4.52 4.74
C ALA A 218 -2.97 5.08 3.46
N TRP A 219 -3.98 5.93 3.61
CA TRP A 219 -4.70 6.58 2.51
C TRP A 219 -5.47 7.81 2.99
N ILE A 220 -5.94 8.63 2.04
CA ILE A 220 -6.73 9.82 2.33
C ILE A 220 -8.04 9.76 1.54
N TRP A 221 -9.13 10.17 2.16
CA TRP A 221 -10.43 10.29 1.54
C TRP A 221 -11.02 11.70 1.69
N ARG A 222 -11.64 12.17 0.64
CA ARG A 222 -12.67 13.20 0.76
C ARG A 222 -13.86 12.56 1.47
N ARG A 223 -14.23 13.06 2.64
CA ARG A 223 -15.27 12.46 3.49
C ARG A 223 -16.58 12.19 2.76
N SER A 224 -17.03 13.16 1.94
CA SER A 224 -18.28 13.05 1.15
C SER A 224 -18.21 11.98 0.06
N ALA A 225 -17.01 11.57 -0.35
CA ALA A 225 -16.81 10.56 -1.39
C ALA A 225 -16.66 9.13 -0.83
N PHE A 226 -16.58 8.96 0.49
CA PHE A 226 -16.35 7.63 1.07
C PHE A 226 -17.54 6.68 0.86
N PRO A 227 -17.33 5.47 0.35
CA PRO A 227 -18.40 4.55 -0.07
C PRO A 227 -18.88 3.66 1.08
N HIS A 228 -19.61 4.21 2.06
CA HIS A 228 -20.04 3.54 3.28
C HIS A 228 -20.71 2.16 3.04
N ASP A 229 -21.55 2.06 2.01
CA ASP A 229 -22.39 0.88 1.77
C ASP A 229 -21.75 -0.19 0.87
N HIS A 230 -20.50 0.07 0.39
CA HIS A 230 -19.84 -0.79 -0.59
C HIS A 230 -18.58 -1.51 -0.04
N LEU A 231 -18.39 -1.49 1.27
CA LEU A 231 -17.19 -2.03 1.92
C LEU A 231 -17.13 -3.57 1.99
N ARG A 232 -18.21 -4.29 1.63
CA ARG A 232 -18.29 -5.75 1.73
C ARG A 232 -17.97 -6.24 3.15
N PRO A 233 -18.80 -5.92 4.16
CA PRO A 233 -18.52 -6.24 5.57
C PRO A 233 -18.41 -7.74 5.85
N GLU A 234 -18.99 -8.58 4.99
CA GLU A 234 -18.89 -10.04 5.05
C GLU A 234 -17.48 -10.57 4.75
N LEU A 235 -16.60 -9.77 4.15
CA LEU A 235 -15.20 -10.12 3.91
C LEU A 235 -14.30 -9.46 4.96
N ALA A 236 -13.45 -10.22 5.64
CA ALA A 236 -12.60 -9.72 6.73
C ALA A 236 -11.50 -8.74 6.30
N SER A 237 -11.25 -8.58 5.01
CA SER A 237 -10.23 -7.66 4.48
C SER A 237 -10.70 -7.03 3.17
N GLY A 238 -9.92 -6.07 2.64
CA GLY A 238 -10.22 -5.44 1.35
C GLY A 238 -11.03 -4.15 1.48
N ASP A 239 -11.01 -3.51 2.66
CA ASP A 239 -11.49 -2.15 2.85
C ASP A 239 -10.93 -1.20 1.80
N ASP A 240 -9.64 -1.34 1.48
CA ASP A 240 -8.91 -0.62 0.45
C ASP A 240 -9.43 -0.87 -0.98
N VAL A 241 -9.48 -2.12 -1.37
CA VAL A 241 -9.81 -2.54 -2.74
C VAL A 241 -11.29 -2.33 -3.05
N PHE A 242 -12.18 -2.64 -2.11
CA PHE A 242 -13.63 -2.49 -2.35
C PHE A 242 -14.06 -1.02 -2.31
N SER A 243 -13.45 -0.18 -1.46
CA SER A 243 -13.67 1.26 -1.50
C SER A 243 -13.21 1.87 -2.81
N LEU A 244 -12.01 1.50 -3.29
CA LEU A 244 -11.50 1.92 -4.58
C LEU A 244 -12.42 1.48 -5.72
N ALA A 245 -12.86 0.21 -5.70
CA ALA A 245 -13.77 -0.31 -6.72
C ALA A 245 -15.10 0.44 -6.74
N ALA A 246 -15.66 0.78 -5.59
CA ALA A 246 -16.88 1.55 -5.48
C ALA A 246 -16.72 2.96 -6.06
N LEU A 247 -15.57 3.61 -5.81
CA LEU A 247 -15.27 4.92 -6.40
C LEU A 247 -15.19 4.85 -7.93
N ILE A 248 -14.50 3.83 -8.49
CA ILE A 248 -14.41 3.62 -9.94
C ILE A 248 -15.79 3.38 -10.56
N GLN A 249 -16.70 2.68 -9.87
CA GLN A 249 -18.04 2.35 -10.37
C GLN A 249 -19.01 3.54 -10.44
N ARG A 250 -18.68 4.69 -9.84
CA ARG A 250 -19.55 5.90 -9.92
C ARG A 250 -19.70 6.44 -11.34
N GLY A 251 -18.77 6.13 -12.24
CA GLY A 251 -18.92 6.39 -13.67
C GLY A 251 -18.49 7.78 -14.15
N ASP A 252 -18.20 8.71 -13.26
CA ASP A 252 -17.71 10.07 -13.54
C ASP A 252 -16.17 10.15 -13.67
N GLY A 253 -15.53 8.99 -13.81
CA GLY A 253 -14.09 8.80 -13.82
C GLY A 253 -13.50 8.71 -12.41
N PRO A 254 -12.47 7.85 -12.21
CA PRO A 254 -11.88 7.64 -10.89
C PRO A 254 -11.02 8.86 -10.50
N ARG A 255 -11.51 9.66 -9.56
CA ARG A 255 -10.77 10.79 -8.98
C ARG A 255 -9.82 10.29 -7.89
N VAL A 256 -8.85 9.46 -8.29
CA VAL A 256 -7.83 8.88 -7.44
C VAL A 256 -6.49 9.52 -7.75
N GLY A 257 -5.88 10.13 -6.76
CA GLY A 257 -4.56 10.74 -6.83
C GLY A 257 -3.51 9.95 -6.03
N TRP A 258 -2.30 10.49 -6.01
CA TRP A 258 -1.18 9.99 -5.21
C TRP A 258 -0.42 11.17 -4.61
N CYS A 259 -0.28 11.17 -3.29
CA CYS A 259 0.54 12.13 -2.56
C CYS A 259 1.94 11.51 -2.36
N GLY A 260 2.86 11.79 -3.28
CA GLY A 260 4.19 11.16 -3.33
C GLY A 260 5.27 11.90 -2.56
N HIS A 261 4.92 12.87 -1.70
CA HIS A 261 5.90 13.60 -0.91
C HIS A 261 6.66 12.63 0.03
N PRO A 262 8.01 12.69 0.11
CA PRO A 262 8.77 11.78 0.95
C PRO A 262 8.36 11.79 2.43
N GLU A 263 7.97 12.93 2.98
CA GLU A 263 7.49 13.04 4.37
C GLU A 263 6.07 12.51 4.57
N ALA A 264 5.26 12.38 3.51
CA ALA A 264 3.96 11.71 3.56
C ALA A 264 4.08 10.19 3.57
N MET A 265 5.30 9.65 3.59
CA MET A 265 5.54 8.21 3.64
C MET A 265 5.24 7.63 5.01
N ALA A 266 4.36 6.61 5.01
CA ALA A 266 4.09 5.78 6.17
C ALA A 266 4.98 4.53 6.16
N SER A 267 5.24 3.95 7.32
CA SER A 267 6.05 2.73 7.49
C SER A 267 5.30 1.70 8.32
N ALA A 268 5.19 0.47 7.83
CA ALA A 268 4.61 -0.67 8.53
C ALA A 268 5.69 -1.72 8.81
N ALA A 269 5.58 -2.45 9.91
CA ALA A 269 6.53 -3.50 10.23
C ALA A 269 6.41 -4.67 9.25
N PRO A 270 7.52 -5.28 8.80
CA PRO A 270 7.51 -6.51 8.03
C PRO A 270 7.00 -7.69 8.87
N MET A 271 6.51 -8.75 8.23
CA MET A 271 6.07 -9.95 8.93
C MET A 271 7.27 -10.66 9.58
N PRO A 272 7.14 -11.09 10.85
CA PRO A 272 8.26 -11.61 11.61
C PRO A 272 8.76 -12.99 11.12
N THR A 273 7.91 -13.78 10.49
CA THR A 273 8.22 -15.15 10.02
C THR A 273 7.68 -15.41 8.61
N LEU A 274 8.26 -16.41 7.94
CA LEU A 274 7.74 -16.87 6.64
C LEU A 274 6.30 -17.37 6.73
N GLY A 275 5.92 -18.01 7.84
CA GLY A 275 4.55 -18.49 8.06
C GLY A 275 3.55 -17.35 8.10
N THR A 276 3.83 -16.29 8.87
CA THR A 276 2.97 -15.11 8.96
C THR A 276 2.94 -14.32 7.66
N LEU A 277 4.05 -14.28 6.92
CA LEU A 277 4.10 -13.68 5.59
C LEU A 277 3.22 -14.46 4.58
N LEU A 278 3.28 -15.78 4.57
CA LEU A 278 2.41 -16.63 3.74
C LEU A 278 0.93 -16.42 4.08
N ASP A 279 0.58 -16.42 5.37
CA ASP A 279 -0.80 -16.17 5.82
C ASP A 279 -1.30 -14.77 5.39
N GLN A 280 -0.44 -13.75 5.43
CA GLN A 280 -0.76 -12.41 4.93
C GLN A 280 -1.02 -12.43 3.41
N ARG A 281 -0.15 -13.06 2.61
CA ARG A 281 -0.29 -13.13 1.15
C ARG A 281 -1.50 -13.96 0.73
N ILE A 282 -1.76 -15.08 1.41
CA ILE A 282 -2.97 -15.90 1.20
C ILE A 282 -4.21 -15.07 1.49
N ARG A 283 -4.25 -14.33 2.60
CA ARG A 283 -5.37 -13.43 2.93
C ARG A 283 -5.57 -12.35 1.88
N TRP A 284 -4.50 -11.79 1.31
CA TRP A 284 -4.59 -10.80 0.24
C TRP A 284 -5.07 -11.43 -1.08
N GLY A 285 -4.59 -12.60 -1.41
CA GLY A 285 -4.96 -13.33 -2.64
C GLY A 285 -6.40 -13.87 -2.61
N ALA A 286 -6.86 -14.39 -1.49
CA ALA A 286 -8.18 -15.02 -1.36
C ALA A 286 -9.32 -14.07 -1.74
N LYS A 287 -9.19 -12.77 -1.45
CA LYS A 287 -10.20 -11.77 -1.84
C LYS A 287 -10.22 -11.43 -3.34
N SER A 288 -9.18 -11.81 -4.10
CA SER A 288 -9.08 -11.46 -5.52
C SER A 288 -10.20 -12.09 -6.39
N ALA A 289 -10.73 -13.24 -5.97
CA ALA A 289 -11.89 -13.87 -6.61
C ALA A 289 -13.16 -13.00 -6.52
N ALA A 290 -13.28 -12.19 -5.45
CA ALA A 290 -14.41 -11.28 -5.23
C ALA A 290 -14.21 -9.88 -5.86
N TYR A 291 -13.12 -9.65 -6.60
CA TYR A 291 -12.85 -8.35 -7.20
C TYR A 291 -13.91 -7.98 -8.24
N PRO A 292 -14.54 -6.80 -8.11
CA PRO A 292 -15.49 -6.31 -9.10
C PRO A 292 -14.87 -6.18 -10.50
N LYS A 293 -15.72 -6.22 -11.54
CA LYS A 293 -15.28 -6.00 -12.93
C LYS A 293 -14.57 -4.65 -13.13
N ALA A 294 -14.92 -3.66 -12.33
CA ALA A 294 -14.30 -2.34 -12.32
C ALA A 294 -12.76 -2.39 -12.11
N LEU A 295 -12.27 -3.39 -11.39
CA LEU A 295 -10.82 -3.62 -11.19
C LEU A 295 -10.21 -4.47 -12.32
N SER A 296 -10.53 -4.14 -13.56
CA SER A 296 -10.05 -4.89 -14.75
C SER A 296 -8.52 -4.95 -14.83
N GLU A 297 -7.84 -3.86 -14.48
CA GLU A 297 -6.36 -3.81 -14.47
C GLU A 297 -5.77 -4.78 -13.44
N ALA A 298 -6.31 -4.84 -12.22
CA ALA A 298 -5.88 -5.79 -11.19
C ALA A 298 -6.06 -7.25 -11.64
N ARG A 299 -7.21 -7.55 -12.26
CA ARG A 299 -7.49 -8.89 -12.81
C ARG A 299 -6.53 -9.25 -13.94
N ARG A 300 -6.28 -8.31 -14.87
CA ARG A 300 -5.33 -8.49 -15.97
C ARG A 300 -3.92 -8.79 -15.44
N VAL A 301 -3.45 -8.02 -14.47
CA VAL A 301 -2.13 -8.22 -13.85
C VAL A 301 -2.04 -9.59 -13.18
N ALA A 302 -3.04 -9.98 -12.39
CA ALA A 302 -3.09 -11.30 -11.75
C ALA A 302 -3.06 -12.44 -12.78
N THR A 303 -3.80 -12.31 -13.90
CA THR A 303 -3.80 -13.29 -14.99
C THR A 303 -2.42 -13.41 -15.65
N VAL A 304 -1.76 -12.29 -15.94
CA VAL A 304 -0.41 -12.31 -16.53
C VAL A 304 0.60 -12.93 -15.57
N ILE A 305 0.55 -12.58 -14.29
CA ILE A 305 1.43 -13.17 -13.27
C ILE A 305 1.23 -14.70 -13.19
N ALA A 306 -0.01 -15.17 -13.13
CA ALA A 306 -0.30 -16.60 -13.12
C ALA A 306 0.22 -17.29 -14.39
N ALA A 307 -0.06 -16.72 -15.56
CA ALA A 307 0.39 -17.27 -16.86
C ALA A 307 1.92 -17.34 -16.96
N VAL A 308 2.64 -16.31 -16.51
CA VAL A 308 4.12 -16.29 -16.46
C VAL A 308 4.67 -17.41 -15.59
N HIS A 309 4.11 -17.62 -14.41
CA HIS A 309 4.60 -18.66 -13.50
C HIS A 309 4.29 -20.07 -14.04
N LEU A 310 3.10 -20.28 -14.60
CA LEU A 310 2.74 -21.55 -15.24
C LEU A 310 3.62 -21.84 -16.47
N ALA A 311 3.81 -20.87 -17.35
CA ALA A 311 4.63 -21.02 -18.55
C ALA A 311 6.11 -21.28 -18.18
N GLY A 312 6.66 -20.52 -17.23
CA GLY A 312 8.05 -20.69 -16.78
C GLY A 312 8.29 -22.06 -16.12
N LEU A 313 7.33 -22.53 -15.32
CA LEU A 313 7.40 -23.87 -14.71
C LEU A 313 7.29 -24.97 -15.79
N SER A 314 6.36 -24.83 -16.73
CA SER A 314 6.21 -25.78 -17.85
C SER A 314 7.47 -25.85 -18.70
N LEU A 315 8.07 -24.70 -19.03
CA LEU A 315 9.34 -24.66 -19.77
C LEU A 315 10.48 -25.31 -19.00
N LEU A 316 10.57 -25.06 -17.69
CA LEU A 316 11.63 -25.64 -16.86
C LEU A 316 11.58 -27.18 -16.86
N VAL A 317 10.37 -27.76 -16.85
CA VAL A 317 10.16 -29.21 -16.88
C VAL A 317 10.38 -29.80 -18.27
N LEU A 318 9.81 -29.15 -19.31
CA LEU A 318 9.79 -29.69 -20.67
C LEU A 318 11.05 -29.37 -21.49
N HIS A 319 11.67 -28.21 -21.23
CA HIS A 319 12.84 -27.68 -21.94
C HIS A 319 13.71 -26.89 -20.96
N PRO A 320 14.53 -27.54 -20.09
CA PRO A 320 15.23 -26.91 -18.97
C PRO A 320 16.04 -25.64 -19.35
N LEU A 321 16.75 -25.68 -20.48
CA LEU A 321 17.53 -24.52 -20.93
C LEU A 321 16.61 -23.31 -21.29
N ALA A 322 15.51 -23.55 -22.01
CA ALA A 322 14.55 -22.51 -22.34
C ALA A 322 13.86 -21.98 -21.07
N GLY A 323 13.54 -22.86 -20.13
CA GLY A 323 13.00 -22.49 -18.82
C GLY A 323 13.98 -21.64 -17.99
N LEU A 324 15.27 -22.00 -17.98
CA LEU A 324 16.29 -21.20 -17.34
C LEU A 324 16.40 -19.80 -17.94
N LEU A 325 16.47 -19.69 -19.27
CA LEU A 325 16.52 -18.41 -19.98
C LEU A 325 15.28 -17.57 -19.70
N PHE A 326 14.11 -18.19 -19.66
CA PHE A 326 12.84 -17.54 -19.29
C PHE A 326 12.90 -16.89 -17.91
N TRP A 327 13.35 -17.66 -16.90
CA TRP A 327 13.44 -17.16 -15.51
C TRP A 327 14.53 -16.11 -15.33
N VAL A 328 15.65 -16.22 -16.04
CA VAL A 328 16.68 -15.17 -16.07
C VAL A 328 16.12 -13.87 -16.64
N ALA A 329 15.45 -13.93 -17.81
CA ALA A 329 14.88 -12.74 -18.43
C ALA A 329 13.78 -12.10 -17.57
N LYS A 330 12.91 -12.91 -16.94
CA LYS A 330 11.93 -12.43 -15.96
C LYS A 330 12.61 -11.75 -14.79
N GLY A 331 13.59 -12.43 -14.18
CA GLY A 331 14.32 -11.91 -13.01
C GLY A 331 15.01 -10.59 -13.31
N MET A 332 15.65 -10.43 -14.45
CA MET A 332 16.28 -9.17 -14.87
C MET A 332 15.26 -8.03 -14.99
N GLY A 333 14.09 -8.29 -15.59
CA GLY A 333 13.01 -7.30 -15.69
C GLY A 333 12.48 -6.90 -14.33
N ASP A 334 12.19 -7.87 -13.46
CA ASP A 334 11.71 -7.63 -12.10
C ASP A 334 12.73 -6.84 -11.26
N MET A 335 14.02 -7.21 -11.34
CA MET A 335 15.10 -6.51 -10.64
C MET A 335 15.23 -5.05 -11.09
N ALA A 336 15.17 -4.78 -12.39
CA ALA A 336 15.26 -3.42 -12.93
C ALA A 336 14.09 -2.55 -12.45
N TYR A 337 12.88 -3.08 -12.47
CA TYR A 337 11.69 -2.41 -11.96
C TYR A 337 11.77 -2.16 -10.46
N THR A 338 11.97 -3.22 -9.69
CA THR A 338 12.04 -3.16 -8.22
C THR A 338 13.15 -2.22 -7.76
N HIS A 339 14.32 -2.23 -8.42
CA HIS A 339 15.40 -1.31 -8.13
C HIS A 339 14.96 0.16 -8.25
N GLY A 340 14.24 0.51 -9.32
CA GLY A 340 13.75 1.88 -9.53
C GLY A 340 12.79 2.33 -8.44
N VAL A 341 11.82 1.49 -8.08
CA VAL A 341 10.85 1.79 -7.03
C VAL A 341 11.50 1.83 -5.65
N ALA A 342 12.33 0.84 -5.32
CA ALA A 342 13.01 0.74 -4.03
C ALA A 342 13.89 1.96 -3.74
N ARG A 343 14.57 2.52 -4.76
CA ARG A 343 15.31 3.78 -4.62
C ARG A 343 14.40 4.95 -4.24
N ALA A 344 13.27 5.08 -4.91
CA ALA A 344 12.31 6.16 -4.62
C ALA A 344 11.71 6.05 -3.21
N TYR A 345 11.62 4.83 -2.67
CA TYR A 345 11.13 4.55 -1.32
C TYR A 345 12.24 4.55 -0.25
N GLY A 346 13.47 4.94 -0.58
CA GLY A 346 14.59 5.03 0.37
C GLY A 346 15.09 3.67 0.89
N LEU A 347 14.68 2.54 0.26
CA LEU A 347 15.04 1.19 0.74
C LEU A 347 16.52 0.84 0.53
N PHE A 348 17.24 1.65 -0.21
CA PHE A 348 18.67 1.46 -0.48
C PHE A 348 19.56 2.53 0.14
N ASP A 349 19.00 3.42 0.96
CA ASP A 349 19.75 4.49 1.60
C ASP A 349 20.82 3.90 2.55
N GLY A 350 22.05 4.38 2.41
CA GLY A 350 23.18 3.84 3.17
C GLY A 350 23.64 2.43 2.77
N MET A 351 23.00 1.78 1.76
CA MET A 351 23.34 0.42 1.35
C MET A 351 24.39 0.37 0.24
N GLY A 352 25.46 -0.39 0.44
CA GLY A 352 26.50 -0.63 -0.57
C GLY A 352 25.97 -1.39 -1.80
N THR A 353 26.59 -1.15 -2.96
CA THR A 353 26.17 -1.69 -4.26
C THR A 353 26.07 -3.23 -4.27
N ALA A 354 27.04 -3.93 -3.71
CA ALA A 354 27.05 -5.41 -3.68
C ALA A 354 25.85 -5.97 -2.90
N ARG A 355 25.55 -5.41 -1.73
CA ARG A 355 24.38 -5.83 -0.92
C ARG A 355 23.07 -5.55 -1.66
N ARG A 356 22.97 -4.38 -2.30
CA ARG A 356 21.78 -3.98 -3.08
C ARG A 356 21.46 -4.99 -4.19
N TRP A 357 22.45 -5.26 -5.06
CA TRP A 357 22.26 -6.22 -6.16
C TRP A 357 22.13 -7.65 -5.69
N GLY A 358 22.88 -8.05 -4.66
CA GLY A 358 22.75 -9.38 -4.04
C GLY A 358 21.34 -9.62 -3.50
N THR A 359 20.72 -8.64 -2.83
CA THR A 359 19.35 -8.77 -2.32
C THR A 359 18.32 -8.82 -3.45
N LEU A 360 18.48 -8.00 -4.50
CA LEU A 360 17.60 -8.06 -5.67
C LEU A 360 17.70 -9.41 -6.39
N THR A 361 18.91 -9.95 -6.56
CA THR A 361 19.11 -11.28 -7.14
C THR A 361 18.46 -12.37 -6.27
N LEU A 362 18.64 -12.28 -4.95
CA LEU A 362 18.00 -13.21 -4.03
C LEU A 362 16.48 -13.13 -4.13
N LEU A 363 15.91 -11.92 -4.21
CA LEU A 363 14.47 -11.75 -4.42
C LEU A 363 14.02 -12.41 -5.73
N ALA A 364 14.73 -12.19 -6.83
CA ALA A 364 14.40 -12.77 -8.14
C ALA A 364 14.40 -14.31 -8.10
N LEU A 365 15.25 -14.93 -7.25
CA LEU A 365 15.32 -16.38 -7.08
C LEU A 365 14.21 -16.93 -6.17
N VAL A 366 13.91 -16.25 -5.05
CA VAL A 366 12.96 -16.76 -4.05
C VAL A 366 11.51 -16.39 -4.34
N HIS A 367 11.26 -15.31 -5.09
CA HIS A 367 9.91 -14.83 -5.37
C HIS A 367 9.07 -15.84 -6.21
N PRO A 368 9.57 -16.47 -7.29
CA PRO A 368 8.78 -17.44 -8.03
C PRO A 368 8.28 -18.63 -7.18
N PRO A 369 9.12 -19.36 -6.45
CA PRO A 369 8.64 -20.45 -5.58
C PRO A 369 7.72 -19.94 -4.47
N PHE A 370 7.92 -18.72 -3.95
CA PHE A 370 7.04 -18.12 -2.97
C PHE A 370 5.63 -17.85 -3.53
N ILE A 371 5.52 -17.31 -4.73
CA ILE A 371 4.23 -17.08 -5.41
C ILE A 371 3.53 -18.42 -5.71
N ILE A 372 4.24 -19.39 -6.25
CA ILE A 372 3.69 -20.72 -6.53
C ILE A 372 3.16 -21.37 -5.25
N THR A 373 3.95 -21.35 -4.17
CA THR A 373 3.54 -21.88 -2.86
C THR A 373 2.29 -21.16 -2.34
N THR A 374 2.24 -19.84 -2.44
CA THR A 374 1.08 -19.05 -2.03
C THR A 374 -0.18 -19.44 -2.80
N LEU A 375 -0.08 -19.58 -4.12
CA LEU A 375 -1.21 -19.99 -4.98
C LEU A 375 -1.70 -21.40 -4.65
N LEU A 376 -0.81 -22.34 -4.40
CA LEU A 376 -1.15 -23.72 -4.05
C LEU A 376 -1.78 -23.83 -2.65
N LEU A 377 -1.35 -23.01 -1.70
CA LEU A 377 -1.87 -23.05 -0.33
C LEU A 377 -3.18 -22.24 -0.17
N MET A 378 -3.46 -21.31 -1.07
CA MET A 378 -4.64 -20.43 -0.98
C MET A 378 -5.97 -21.19 -0.85
N PRO A 379 -6.28 -22.25 -1.63
CA PRO A 379 -7.52 -23.00 -1.47
C PRO A 379 -7.54 -23.89 -0.22
N LEU A 380 -6.38 -24.16 0.40
CA LEU A 380 -6.24 -25.10 1.52
C LEU A 380 -6.22 -24.41 2.89
N ARG A 381 -5.99 -23.10 2.94
CA ARG A 381 -5.87 -22.33 4.18
C ARG A 381 -7.00 -21.32 4.33
N THR A 382 -7.70 -21.38 5.46
CA THR A 382 -8.61 -20.30 5.88
C THR A 382 -7.81 -19.09 6.36
N ALA A 383 -8.03 -17.93 5.75
CA ALA A 383 -7.42 -16.70 6.17
C ALA A 383 -7.82 -16.34 7.60
N ARG A 384 -6.86 -15.96 8.45
CA ARG A 384 -7.08 -15.48 9.81
C ARG A 384 -6.61 -14.03 9.93
N TRP A 385 -7.31 -13.24 10.74
CA TRP A 385 -6.92 -11.88 11.08
C TRP A 385 -7.04 -11.67 12.59
N LYS A 386 -5.92 -11.32 13.26
CA LYS A 386 -5.84 -11.09 14.71
C LYS A 386 -6.60 -12.15 15.53
N GLY A 387 -6.31 -13.43 15.26
CA GLY A 387 -6.91 -14.58 15.96
C GLY A 387 -8.33 -14.98 15.53
N ARG A 388 -9.01 -14.17 14.74
CA ARG A 388 -10.37 -14.48 14.21
C ARG A 388 -10.26 -15.13 12.84
N LYS A 389 -11.07 -16.20 12.59
CA LYS A 389 -11.25 -16.71 11.21
C LYS A 389 -11.83 -15.58 10.37
N ALA A 390 -11.18 -15.32 9.23
CA ALA A 390 -11.79 -14.50 8.19
C ALA A 390 -12.96 -15.27 7.59
N PRO A 391 -14.13 -14.68 7.44
CA PRO A 391 -15.23 -15.31 6.72
C PRO A 391 -14.87 -15.61 5.28
#